data_2ca04a0840c5d4336f5930bfdf10d854
#
_entry.id   2ca04a0840c5d4336f5930bfdf10d854
#
_cell.length_a   1.000
_cell.length_b   1.000
_cell.length_c   1.000
_cell.angle_alpha   90.00
_cell.angle_beta   90.00
_cell.angle_gamma   90.00
#
_symmetry.space_group_name_H-M   'P 1'
#
loop_
_entity.id
_entity.type
_entity.pdbx_description
1 polymer ?
#
loop_
_entity_poly.entity_id
_entity_poly.type
_entity_poly.pdbx_seq_one_letter_code
_entity_poly.pdbx_strand_id
1 'polypeptide(L)'
;MKQSMRCRIATLAVTAACVGTLFTPVGAHAQEGDYQIFPTPQKVAYQEGSVEFADNVTTVVEDGIDAETEARLDEAVKLKAKSVKSADAVPANGTAVLVGVHGSGKQVDSYVKQLVDAKKLSYDAGLFEQTDANLVALLPAEDGAANRIIVLGKDTDSAFYGLSTVFQILQQDADSSLRSLVASDHADVISRGFIEGYYGNPWSTRDRVALMEWGGYYKLNAYFYAPKDDPKHNSQWREKYTQAEIDEKIKPLAEAGNKSKVRFVYALHPFMHNPITKDNYDETFKIMKAKFLQVIDAGTRQIAILADDAGYQLGPNESADKHTGELYKRLLDDTTAWLRELQNEKNPDGTFKYPGLKDTLIFCPVDYMGHGESWYRTLGENVQVINTGGRVWGKIDNAFATTFKNNSGVAPFMWINWPCSDNDKDALHMGGHNNFLGSDLKPGQVKGVVINPMQQSEPSKQGIFMTADFTWNLWGSTEHADQVWEKSFSYIDHNSGKETEGSNALRELSGHMKRMY
;
A
#
# COMPACT_ATOMS: atom_id res chain seq x y z
N MET A 1 65.55 -60.63 -5.02
CA MET A 1 66.57 -59.59 -4.87
C MET A 1 66.57 -58.69 -6.14
N LYS A 2 65.94 -57.56 -6.13
CA LYS A 2 66.21 -56.38 -6.95
C LYS A 2 65.29 -55.28 -6.48
N GLN A 3 65.81 -54.27 -5.75
CA GLN A 3 65.21 -53.05 -5.40
C GLN A 3 65.12 -52.18 -6.66
N SER A 4 64.01 -51.57 -6.90
CA SER A 4 63.87 -50.43 -7.85
C SER A 4 63.32 -49.21 -7.13
N MET A 5 64.16 -48.22 -7.11
CA MET A 5 63.90 -46.86 -6.59
C MET A 5 62.87 -46.18 -7.46
N ARG A 6 61.75 -45.71 -6.88
CA ARG A 6 60.76 -44.87 -7.56
C ARG A 6 60.88 -43.42 -7.08
N CYS A 7 61.26 -42.58 -8.03
CA CYS A 7 61.26 -41.11 -7.93
C CYS A 7 59.83 -40.59 -7.70
N ARG A 8 59.61 -39.75 -6.67
CA ARG A 8 58.34 -39.05 -6.44
C ARG A 8 58.44 -37.68 -7.07
N ILE A 9 57.64 -37.46 -8.10
CA ILE A 9 57.37 -36.13 -8.65
C ILE A 9 56.18 -35.58 -7.83
N ALA A 10 56.42 -34.45 -7.15
CA ALA A 10 55.38 -33.70 -6.46
C ALA A 10 54.69 -32.77 -7.45
N THR A 11 53.44 -33.03 -7.77
CA THR A 11 52.57 -32.13 -8.53
C THR A 11 51.85 -31.23 -7.54
N LEU A 12 52.15 -29.92 -7.58
CA LEU A 12 51.39 -28.88 -6.88
C LEU A 12 50.04 -28.68 -7.62
N ALA A 13 48.97 -29.11 -7.03
CA ALA A 13 47.63 -28.76 -7.48
C ALA A 13 47.19 -27.47 -6.74
N VAL A 14 47.11 -26.38 -7.50
CA VAL A 14 46.48 -25.12 -7.04
C VAL A 14 44.95 -25.31 -7.12
N THR A 15 44.31 -25.54 -5.97
CA THR A 15 42.86 -25.54 -5.86
C THR A 15 42.37 -24.11 -5.73
N ALA A 16 41.82 -23.57 -6.80
CA ALA A 16 41.01 -22.33 -6.72
C ALA A 16 39.71 -22.64 -6.01
N ALA A 17 39.59 -22.20 -4.78
CA ALA A 17 38.30 -22.25 -4.04
C ALA A 17 37.41 -21.15 -4.59
N CYS A 18 36.45 -21.52 -5.48
CA CYS A 18 35.28 -20.70 -5.74
C CYS A 18 34.39 -20.76 -4.50
N VAL A 19 34.43 -19.70 -3.69
CA VAL A 19 33.42 -19.49 -2.64
C VAL A 19 32.14 -19.05 -3.36
N GLY A 20 31.32 -20.02 -3.72
CA GLY A 20 29.93 -19.80 -4.11
C GLY A 20 29.15 -19.52 -2.84
N THR A 21 28.87 -18.27 -2.54
CA THR A 21 27.87 -17.90 -1.55
C THR A 21 26.50 -18.32 -2.06
N LEU A 22 26.02 -19.45 -1.58
CA LEU A 22 24.62 -19.84 -1.69
C LEU A 22 23.79 -18.83 -0.86
N PHE A 23 23.17 -17.87 -1.52
CA PHE A 23 22.14 -17.03 -0.92
C PHE A 23 20.90 -17.90 -0.73
N THR A 24 20.69 -18.40 0.48
CA THR A 24 19.37 -18.80 0.94
C THR A 24 18.60 -17.53 1.26
N PRO A 25 17.33 -17.38 0.86
CA PRO A 25 16.49 -16.30 1.37
C PRO A 25 16.16 -16.65 2.83
N VAL A 26 16.98 -16.17 3.75
CA VAL A 26 16.66 -16.16 5.17
C VAL A 26 15.72 -14.98 5.35
N GLY A 27 14.50 -15.22 5.81
CA GLY A 27 13.64 -14.16 6.35
C GLY A 27 14.47 -13.34 7.31
N ALA A 28 14.58 -12.05 7.05
CA ALA A 28 15.44 -11.15 7.79
C ALA A 28 14.90 -11.02 9.23
N HIS A 29 15.45 -11.80 10.15
CA HIS A 29 15.33 -11.51 11.57
C HIS A 29 16.19 -10.27 11.85
N ALA A 30 15.56 -9.17 12.30
CA ALA A 30 16.29 -8.00 12.75
C ALA A 30 17.32 -8.41 13.80
N GLN A 31 18.58 -8.03 13.59
CA GLN A 31 19.62 -8.22 14.58
C GLN A 31 19.56 -7.09 15.62
N GLU A 32 20.10 -7.33 16.80
CA GLU A 32 20.21 -6.28 17.83
C GLU A 32 20.95 -5.06 17.25
N GLY A 33 20.28 -3.89 17.25
CA GLY A 33 20.78 -2.67 16.64
C GLY A 33 20.27 -2.36 15.23
N ASP A 34 19.46 -3.23 14.61
CA ASP A 34 18.78 -2.92 13.35
C ASP A 34 17.57 -2.01 13.55
N TYR A 35 17.29 -1.12 12.57
CA TYR A 35 16.10 -0.29 12.61
C TYR A 35 14.84 -1.13 12.49
N GLN A 36 13.83 -0.81 13.28
CA GLN A 36 12.49 -1.38 13.16
C GLN A 36 11.72 -0.57 12.12
N ILE A 37 11.63 -1.10 10.90
CA ILE A 37 10.94 -0.46 9.79
C ILE A 37 9.67 -1.26 9.48
N PHE A 38 8.53 -0.59 9.44
CA PHE A 38 7.24 -1.18 9.05
C PHE A 38 6.54 -0.35 7.98
N PRO A 39 5.93 -0.98 6.99
CA PRO A 39 5.96 -2.42 6.69
C PRO A 39 7.39 -2.96 6.57
N THR A 40 7.55 -4.24 6.90
CA THR A 40 8.84 -4.94 6.81
C THR A 40 9.41 -4.83 5.40
N PRO A 41 10.59 -4.19 5.21
CA PRO A 41 11.15 -4.01 3.88
C PRO A 41 11.51 -5.33 3.22
N GLN A 42 11.48 -5.38 1.88
CA GLN A 42 11.90 -6.54 1.12
C GLN A 42 13.38 -6.89 1.36
N LYS A 43 14.23 -5.87 1.43
CA LYS A 43 15.66 -6.07 1.64
C LYS A 43 16.31 -4.83 2.24
N VAL A 44 17.04 -5.01 3.32
CA VAL A 44 17.90 -3.99 3.91
C VAL A 44 19.30 -4.55 4.05
N ALA A 45 20.30 -3.84 3.53
CA ALA A 45 21.71 -4.16 3.65
C ALA A 45 22.41 -3.07 4.47
N TYR A 46 22.75 -3.36 5.72
CA TYR A 46 23.57 -2.48 6.55
C TYR A 46 25.00 -2.49 6.05
N GLN A 47 25.66 -1.32 6.10
CA GLN A 47 27.02 -1.11 5.65
C GLN A 47 27.90 -0.61 6.81
N GLU A 48 29.21 -0.64 6.63
CA GLU A 48 30.15 -0.04 7.58
C GLU A 48 30.03 1.49 7.57
N GLY A 49 30.27 2.10 8.73
CA GLY A 49 30.23 3.54 8.92
C GLY A 49 28.87 4.08 9.36
N SER A 50 28.84 5.36 9.60
CA SER A 50 27.67 6.11 10.02
C SER A 50 27.47 7.37 9.21
N VAL A 51 26.22 7.78 9.09
CA VAL A 51 25.81 9.02 8.42
C VAL A 51 25.52 10.05 9.50
N GLU A 52 26.36 11.05 9.61
CA GLU A 52 26.12 12.16 10.53
C GLU A 52 25.01 13.06 10.00
N PHE A 53 23.90 13.12 10.71
CA PHE A 53 22.76 13.99 10.37
C PHE A 53 22.96 15.36 11.05
N ALA A 54 23.46 16.30 10.27
CA ALA A 54 23.81 17.63 10.78
C ALA A 54 22.56 18.46 11.15
N ASP A 55 22.74 19.46 12.06
CA ASP A 55 21.71 20.45 12.37
C ASP A 55 21.22 21.24 11.14
N ASN A 56 22.09 21.40 10.14
CA ASN A 56 21.81 22.11 8.89
C ASN A 56 21.83 21.10 7.75
N VAL A 57 20.69 20.90 7.11
CA VAL A 57 20.49 19.92 6.04
C VAL A 57 20.20 20.64 4.72
N THR A 58 20.77 20.14 3.64
CA THR A 58 20.41 20.56 2.28
C THR A 58 19.51 19.52 1.64
N THR A 59 18.35 19.95 1.15
CA THR A 59 17.44 19.07 0.37
C THR A 59 17.60 19.36 -1.12
N VAL A 60 17.61 18.29 -1.92
CA VAL A 60 17.56 18.34 -3.39
C VAL A 60 16.39 17.50 -3.84
N VAL A 61 15.40 18.14 -4.42
CA VAL A 61 14.16 17.50 -4.86
C VAL A 61 14.00 17.68 -6.36
N GLU A 62 13.76 16.60 -7.09
CA GLU A 62 13.57 16.67 -8.53
C GLU A 62 12.17 17.19 -8.90
N ASP A 63 12.07 17.95 -9.98
CA ASP A 63 10.78 18.18 -10.63
C ASP A 63 10.08 16.85 -10.95
N GLY A 64 8.79 16.75 -10.62
CA GLY A 64 8.00 15.52 -10.76
C GLY A 64 7.76 14.80 -9.44
N ILE A 65 8.44 15.23 -8.38
CA ILE A 65 8.01 14.96 -7.00
C ILE A 65 6.86 15.91 -6.69
N ASP A 66 5.75 15.39 -6.19
CA ASP A 66 4.57 16.20 -5.87
C ASP A 66 4.67 16.85 -4.48
N ALA A 67 3.80 17.85 -4.24
CA ALA A 67 3.82 18.64 -3.01
C ALA A 67 3.58 17.79 -1.75
N GLU A 68 2.81 16.73 -1.84
CA GLU A 68 2.54 15.82 -0.73
C GLU A 68 3.79 15.01 -0.34
N THR A 69 4.57 14.62 -1.34
CA THR A 69 5.86 13.92 -1.13
C THR A 69 6.92 14.89 -0.58
N GLU A 70 6.95 16.14 -1.06
CA GLU A 70 7.80 17.18 -0.47
C GLU A 70 7.41 17.47 0.99
N ALA A 71 6.11 17.51 1.31
CA ALA A 71 5.65 17.68 2.67
C ALA A 71 6.09 16.52 3.60
N ARG A 72 6.13 15.28 3.10
CA ARG A 72 6.66 14.12 3.83
C ARG A 72 8.17 14.23 4.05
N LEU A 73 8.93 14.71 3.07
CA LEU A 73 10.35 15.03 3.22
C LEU A 73 10.57 16.05 4.34
N ASP A 74 9.84 17.15 4.28
CA ASP A 74 9.89 18.23 5.26
C ASP A 74 9.60 17.73 6.68
N GLU A 75 8.60 16.87 6.83
CA GLU A 75 8.24 16.26 8.11
C GLU A 75 9.38 15.36 8.63
N ALA A 76 9.94 14.52 7.77
CA ALA A 76 11.03 13.62 8.14
C ALA A 76 12.28 14.39 8.56
N VAL A 77 12.74 15.35 7.77
CA VAL A 77 13.98 16.07 8.10
C VAL A 77 13.85 16.95 9.34
N LYS A 78 12.67 17.51 9.63
CA LYS A 78 12.39 18.32 10.83
C LYS A 78 12.44 17.54 12.14
N LEU A 79 12.45 16.22 12.11
CA LEU A 79 12.65 15.41 13.32
C LEU A 79 14.03 15.67 13.96
N LYS A 80 15.04 16.04 13.16
CA LYS A 80 16.42 16.22 13.61
C LYS A 80 17.05 17.55 13.18
N ALA A 81 16.74 18.03 11.98
CA ALA A 81 17.34 19.27 11.45
C ALA A 81 16.81 20.52 12.17
N LYS A 82 17.72 21.44 12.53
CA LYS A 82 17.37 22.78 13.02
C LYS A 82 17.11 23.76 11.87
N SER A 83 17.76 23.55 10.72
CA SER A 83 17.50 24.34 9.51
C SER A 83 17.60 23.46 8.25
N VAL A 84 16.77 23.78 7.27
CA VAL A 84 16.71 23.10 5.99
C VAL A 84 16.89 24.12 4.88
N LYS A 85 17.76 23.82 3.93
CA LYS A 85 18.04 24.64 2.75
C LYS A 85 17.76 23.82 1.49
N SER A 86 16.95 24.32 0.57
CA SER A 86 16.80 23.74 -0.75
C SER A 86 17.97 24.11 -1.68
N ALA A 87 18.34 23.20 -2.56
CA ALA A 87 19.34 23.41 -3.60
C ALA A 87 18.99 22.63 -4.88
N ASP A 88 19.46 23.15 -6.03
CA ASP A 88 19.25 22.52 -7.34
C ASP A 88 20.32 21.47 -7.68
N ALA A 89 21.36 21.36 -6.86
CA ALA A 89 22.46 20.42 -7.06
C ALA A 89 22.90 19.78 -5.75
N VAL A 90 23.43 18.56 -5.84
CA VAL A 90 23.99 17.83 -4.70
C VAL A 90 25.15 18.63 -4.10
N PRO A 91 25.11 18.98 -2.79
CA PRO A 91 26.17 19.77 -2.17
C PRO A 91 27.47 18.97 -2.05
N ALA A 92 28.61 19.67 -2.08
CA ALA A 92 29.93 19.05 -1.96
C ALA A 92 30.22 18.55 -0.53
N ASN A 93 29.60 19.11 0.51
CA ASN A 93 29.83 18.77 1.93
C ASN A 93 28.56 18.94 2.76
N GLY A 94 28.61 18.56 4.05
CA GLY A 94 27.49 18.65 4.98
C GLY A 94 26.60 17.41 4.93
N THR A 95 25.31 17.58 5.18
CA THR A 95 24.29 16.52 5.04
C THR A 95 23.29 16.89 3.96
N ALA A 96 23.12 16.00 3.00
CA ALA A 96 22.16 16.15 1.91
C ALA A 96 21.07 15.09 1.96
N VAL A 97 19.81 15.50 1.77
CA VAL A 97 18.68 14.59 1.52
C VAL A 97 18.22 14.79 0.09
N LEU A 98 18.30 13.73 -0.69
CA LEU A 98 18.09 13.73 -2.14
C LEU A 98 16.85 12.93 -2.46
N VAL A 99 15.87 13.52 -3.14
CA VAL A 99 14.61 12.84 -3.51
C VAL A 99 14.38 12.97 -5.00
N GLY A 100 14.23 11.84 -5.67
CA GLY A 100 14.06 11.79 -7.12
C GLY A 100 13.23 10.61 -7.61
N VAL A 101 13.06 10.56 -8.93
CA VAL A 101 12.31 9.53 -9.65
C VAL A 101 13.28 8.78 -10.57
N HIS A 102 13.27 7.45 -10.46
CA HIS A 102 14.11 6.57 -11.28
C HIS A 102 13.81 6.75 -12.78
N GLY A 103 14.86 6.84 -13.59
CA GLY A 103 14.73 7.00 -15.04
C GLY A 103 14.31 8.41 -15.49
N SER A 104 14.24 9.38 -14.58
CA SER A 104 13.91 10.78 -14.92
C SER A 104 15.02 11.46 -15.74
N GLY A 105 16.27 10.99 -15.62
CA GLY A 105 17.46 11.63 -16.19
C GLY A 105 17.82 12.96 -15.53
N LYS A 106 17.13 13.35 -14.44
CA LYS A 106 17.36 14.59 -13.71
C LYS A 106 18.49 14.43 -12.68
N GLN A 107 18.68 15.44 -11.82
CA GLN A 107 19.88 15.56 -10.99
C GLN A 107 20.06 14.41 -9.99
N VAL A 108 19.00 13.96 -9.30
CA VAL A 108 19.11 12.88 -8.29
C VAL A 108 19.26 11.52 -8.96
N ASP A 109 18.43 11.23 -9.98
CA ASP A 109 18.54 9.99 -10.77
C ASP A 109 19.94 9.86 -11.41
N SER A 110 20.42 10.93 -12.05
CA SER A 110 21.75 10.98 -12.64
C SER A 110 22.86 10.79 -11.60
N TYR A 111 22.71 11.37 -10.41
CA TYR A 111 23.65 11.20 -9.32
C TYR A 111 23.68 9.75 -8.79
N VAL A 112 22.51 9.14 -8.59
CA VAL A 112 22.40 7.72 -8.20
C VAL A 112 23.09 6.84 -9.24
N LYS A 113 22.87 7.10 -10.54
CA LYS A 113 23.54 6.38 -11.62
C LYS A 113 25.05 6.50 -11.55
N GLN A 114 25.59 7.70 -11.29
CA GLN A 114 27.05 7.90 -11.10
C GLN A 114 27.59 7.07 -9.92
N LEU A 115 26.84 6.99 -8.80
CA LEU A 115 27.26 6.17 -7.66
C LEU A 115 27.27 4.67 -8.00
N VAL A 116 26.30 4.20 -8.79
CA VAL A 116 26.23 2.81 -9.25
C VAL A 116 27.37 2.50 -10.22
N ASP A 117 27.62 3.36 -11.21
CA ASP A 117 28.72 3.20 -12.18
C ASP A 117 30.10 3.19 -11.48
N ALA A 118 30.24 4.00 -10.41
CA ALA A 118 31.44 4.03 -9.56
C ALA A 118 31.53 2.89 -8.55
N LYS A 119 30.52 1.98 -8.50
CA LYS A 119 30.43 0.88 -7.53
C LYS A 119 30.34 1.31 -6.06
N LYS A 120 29.87 2.54 -5.82
CA LYS A 120 29.66 3.11 -4.48
C LYS A 120 28.25 2.86 -3.94
N LEU A 121 27.32 2.47 -4.80
CA LEU A 121 25.95 2.09 -4.49
C LEU A 121 25.56 0.90 -5.37
N SER A 122 24.84 -0.05 -4.78
CA SER A 122 24.24 -1.15 -5.54
C SER A 122 22.85 -1.47 -5.04
N TYR A 123 21.96 -1.85 -5.94
CA TYR A 123 20.60 -2.32 -5.66
C TYR A 123 20.19 -3.39 -6.67
N ASP A 124 19.07 -4.06 -6.43
CA ASP A 124 18.62 -5.17 -7.28
C ASP A 124 18.22 -4.66 -8.67
N ALA A 125 18.74 -5.25 -9.75
CA ALA A 125 18.58 -4.78 -11.12
C ALA A 125 17.11 -4.64 -11.59
N GLY A 126 16.19 -5.49 -11.08
CA GLY A 126 14.76 -5.45 -11.39
C GLY A 126 13.91 -4.64 -10.39
N LEU A 127 14.52 -3.89 -9.46
CA LEU A 127 13.80 -3.19 -8.40
C LEU A 127 12.67 -2.31 -8.96
N PHE A 128 12.98 -1.43 -9.89
CA PHE A 128 12.02 -0.45 -10.40
C PHE A 128 10.99 -1.00 -11.40
N GLU A 129 11.04 -2.29 -11.68
CA GLU A 129 9.95 -3.00 -12.37
C GLU A 129 8.82 -3.38 -11.40
N GLN A 130 9.11 -3.44 -10.11
CA GLN A 130 8.16 -3.84 -9.06
C GLN A 130 7.14 -2.73 -8.75
N THR A 131 6.09 -3.11 -8.00
CA THR A 131 5.03 -2.19 -7.56
C THR A 131 5.54 -1.27 -6.48
N ASP A 132 5.32 0.04 -6.62
CA ASP A 132 5.69 1.06 -5.62
C ASP A 132 7.16 0.99 -5.17
N ALA A 133 8.04 0.60 -6.09
CA ALA A 133 9.44 0.37 -5.82
C ALA A 133 10.19 1.64 -5.42
N ASN A 134 11.01 1.52 -4.40
CA ASN A 134 11.86 2.61 -3.93
C ASN A 134 13.23 2.10 -3.44
N LEU A 135 14.21 2.96 -3.57
CA LEU A 135 15.56 2.81 -3.04
C LEU A 135 15.76 3.85 -1.94
N VAL A 136 16.13 3.41 -0.75
CA VAL A 136 16.59 4.29 0.33
C VAL A 136 18.03 3.96 0.64
N ALA A 137 18.92 4.95 0.57
CA ALA A 137 20.33 4.76 0.88
C ALA A 137 20.83 5.84 1.84
N LEU A 138 21.43 5.41 2.94
CA LEU A 138 22.13 6.24 3.90
C LEU A 138 23.63 6.00 3.72
N LEU A 139 24.31 6.95 3.08
CA LEU A 139 25.73 6.83 2.70
C LEU A 139 26.58 7.84 3.47
N PRO A 140 27.62 7.40 4.19
CA PRO A 140 28.53 8.29 4.91
C PRO A 140 29.31 9.18 3.96
N ALA A 141 29.85 10.26 4.50
CA ALA A 141 30.80 11.12 3.81
C ALA A 141 32.09 10.34 3.46
N GLU A 142 32.53 10.45 2.23
CA GLU A 142 33.81 9.92 1.77
C GLU A 142 34.67 11.08 1.24
N ASP A 143 35.94 11.11 1.56
CA ASP A 143 36.89 12.10 1.06
C ASP A 143 36.45 13.57 1.23
N GLY A 144 35.73 13.87 2.32
CA GLY A 144 35.22 15.21 2.59
C GLY A 144 33.93 15.57 1.84
N ALA A 145 33.31 14.61 1.12
CA ALA A 145 32.01 14.78 0.49
C ALA A 145 30.88 14.86 1.52
N ALA A 146 29.65 15.20 1.09
CA ALA A 146 28.48 15.24 1.95
C ALA A 146 28.06 13.84 2.43
N ASN A 147 27.53 13.75 3.65
CA ASN A 147 26.65 12.65 4.06
C ASN A 147 25.38 12.69 3.22
N ARG A 148 24.90 11.55 2.76
CA ARG A 148 23.80 11.48 1.80
C ARG A 148 22.70 10.54 2.28
N ILE A 149 21.49 11.05 2.34
CA ILE A 149 20.26 10.27 2.46
C ILE A 149 19.57 10.38 1.11
N ILE A 150 19.47 9.28 0.40
CA ILE A 150 18.93 9.21 -0.96
C ILE A 150 17.62 8.45 -0.93
N VAL A 151 16.59 9.03 -1.51
CA VAL A 151 15.30 8.37 -1.79
C VAL A 151 15.05 8.46 -3.30
N LEU A 152 15.06 7.33 -3.98
CA LEU A 152 14.72 7.25 -5.40
C LEU A 152 13.49 6.36 -5.55
N GLY A 153 12.36 6.93 -5.96
CA GLY A 153 11.12 6.21 -6.21
C GLY A 153 10.96 5.82 -7.67
N LYS A 154 10.16 4.81 -7.96
CA LYS A 154 9.66 4.51 -9.32
C LYS A 154 8.86 5.69 -9.87
N ASP A 155 8.12 6.36 -9.00
CA ASP A 155 7.32 7.56 -9.20
C ASP A 155 7.28 8.37 -7.88
N THR A 156 6.50 9.45 -7.86
CA THR A 156 6.38 10.29 -6.67
C THR A 156 5.72 9.57 -5.48
N ASP A 157 4.74 8.68 -5.70
CA ASP A 157 4.12 7.88 -4.64
C ASP A 157 5.13 6.91 -4.03
N SER A 158 5.94 6.26 -4.87
CA SER A 158 7.02 5.36 -4.43
C SER A 158 8.11 6.11 -3.63
N ALA A 159 8.43 7.34 -4.02
CA ALA A 159 9.33 8.21 -3.26
C ALA A 159 8.74 8.58 -1.89
N PHE A 160 7.42 8.84 -1.81
CA PHE A 160 6.72 9.06 -0.55
C PHE A 160 6.86 7.86 0.41
N TYR A 161 6.74 6.62 -0.11
CA TYR A 161 6.93 5.41 0.70
C TYR A 161 8.38 5.24 1.17
N GLY A 162 9.36 5.59 0.34
CA GLY A 162 10.78 5.64 0.73
C GLY A 162 11.02 6.69 1.83
N LEU A 163 10.40 7.86 1.74
CA LEU A 163 10.46 8.90 2.78
C LEU A 163 9.78 8.46 4.08
N SER A 164 8.74 7.64 4.02
CA SER A 164 8.13 7.03 5.22
C SER A 164 9.11 6.09 5.94
N THR A 165 9.96 5.37 5.18
CA THR A 165 11.09 4.60 5.75
C THR A 165 12.13 5.51 6.41
N VAL A 166 12.53 6.59 5.73
CA VAL A 166 13.47 7.58 6.31
C VAL A 166 12.90 8.20 7.58
N PHE A 167 11.62 8.56 7.59
CA PHE A 167 10.94 9.08 8.77
C PHE A 167 11.06 8.13 9.97
N GLN A 168 10.78 6.84 9.78
CA GLN A 168 10.88 5.83 10.84
C GLN A 168 12.33 5.65 11.34
N ILE A 169 13.31 5.67 10.45
CA ILE A 169 14.73 5.63 10.80
C ILE A 169 15.11 6.83 11.68
N LEU A 170 14.74 8.04 11.24
CA LEU A 170 15.08 9.27 11.98
C LEU A 170 14.41 9.37 13.35
N GLN A 171 13.27 8.71 13.56
CA GLN A 171 12.60 8.66 14.86
C GLN A 171 13.32 7.78 15.90
N GLN A 172 14.02 6.73 15.44
CA GLN A 172 14.57 5.71 16.33
C GLN A 172 15.90 6.10 16.98
N ASP A 173 16.75 6.83 16.26
CA ASP A 173 18.02 7.27 16.80
C ASP A 173 17.85 8.51 17.67
N ALA A 174 18.28 8.42 18.92
CA ALA A 174 18.37 9.59 19.81
C ALA A 174 19.49 10.54 19.37
N ASP A 175 20.56 9.98 18.81
CA ASP A 175 21.73 10.69 18.33
C ASP A 175 21.59 11.11 16.87
N SER A 176 22.52 11.95 16.40
CA SER A 176 22.57 12.40 15.01
C SER A 176 23.37 11.45 14.11
N SER A 177 23.88 10.35 14.62
CA SER A 177 24.70 9.37 13.90
C SER A 177 23.85 8.18 13.50
N LEU A 178 23.46 8.12 12.22
CA LEU A 178 22.62 7.08 11.64
C LEU A 178 23.48 5.94 11.11
N ARG A 179 23.08 4.69 11.27
CA ARG A 179 23.76 3.55 10.63
C ARG A 179 23.64 3.64 9.10
N SER A 180 24.75 3.37 8.42
CA SER A 180 24.76 3.27 6.96
C SER A 180 23.98 2.05 6.50
N LEU A 181 23.13 2.22 5.48
CA LEU A 181 22.34 1.13 4.90
C LEU A 181 21.90 1.44 3.46
N VAL A 182 21.53 0.38 2.76
CA VAL A 182 20.79 0.44 1.49
C VAL A 182 19.58 -0.46 1.60
N ALA A 183 18.39 0.11 1.43
CA ALA A 183 17.13 -0.62 1.35
C ALA A 183 16.60 -0.61 -0.08
N SER A 184 16.41 -1.79 -0.66
CA SER A 184 15.71 -2.01 -1.93
C SER A 184 14.33 -2.54 -1.59
N ASP A 185 13.29 -1.75 -1.83
CA ASP A 185 11.99 -2.02 -1.27
C ASP A 185 10.85 -1.84 -2.29
N HIS A 186 9.79 -2.63 -2.15
CA HIS A 186 8.62 -2.59 -3.01
C HIS A 186 7.43 -3.30 -2.37
N ALA A 187 6.25 -3.09 -2.92
CA ALA A 187 5.04 -3.78 -2.47
C ALA A 187 4.77 -5.05 -3.27
N ASP A 188 4.38 -6.13 -2.59
CA ASP A 188 3.91 -7.37 -3.23
C ASP A 188 2.47 -7.28 -3.74
N VAL A 189 1.65 -6.39 -3.13
CA VAL A 189 0.23 -6.21 -3.47
C VAL A 189 -0.02 -4.77 -3.94
N ILE A 190 -0.71 -4.62 -5.07
CA ILE A 190 -0.92 -3.33 -5.73
C ILE A 190 -1.80 -2.40 -4.89
N SER A 191 -2.99 -2.86 -4.46
CA SER A 191 -3.94 -2.08 -3.67
C SER A 191 -3.95 -2.56 -2.23
N ARG A 192 -3.70 -1.67 -1.28
CA ARG A 192 -3.46 -1.99 0.13
C ARG A 192 -4.23 -1.04 1.02
N GLY A 193 -5.08 -1.56 1.91
CA GLY A 193 -5.82 -0.65 2.76
C GLY A 193 -6.94 -1.25 3.58
N PHE A 194 -7.97 -0.45 3.78
CA PHE A 194 -9.13 -0.84 4.55
C PHE A 194 -10.42 -0.29 3.92
N ILE A 195 -11.53 -0.95 4.22
CA ILE A 195 -12.86 -0.57 3.75
C ILE A 195 -13.80 -0.38 4.95
N GLU A 196 -14.53 0.73 4.99
CA GLU A 196 -15.58 0.95 5.97
C GLU A 196 -16.89 0.36 5.43
N GLY A 197 -17.01 -0.98 5.53
CA GLY A 197 -18.16 -1.73 5.03
C GLY A 197 -18.96 -2.45 6.11
N TYR A 198 -18.58 -2.32 7.37
CA TYR A 198 -19.19 -2.98 8.52
C TYR A 198 -20.57 -2.43 8.87
N TYR A 199 -21.38 -3.25 9.54
CA TYR A 199 -22.63 -2.86 10.16
C TYR A 199 -22.40 -2.48 11.61
N GLY A 200 -22.56 -1.19 11.96
CA GLY A 200 -22.31 -0.67 13.31
C GLY A 200 -22.40 0.85 13.35
N ASN A 201 -21.79 1.45 14.36
CA ASN A 201 -21.66 2.90 14.43
C ASN A 201 -20.60 3.35 13.43
N PRO A 202 -20.91 4.30 12.53
CA PRO A 202 -19.96 4.78 11.54
C PRO A 202 -18.83 5.56 12.20
N TRP A 203 -17.68 5.58 11.57
CA TRP A 203 -16.60 6.46 11.98
C TRP A 203 -16.95 7.92 11.72
N SER A 204 -16.46 8.81 12.57
CA SER A 204 -16.53 10.24 12.29
C SER A 204 -15.62 10.64 11.13
N THR A 205 -15.89 11.78 10.48
CA THR A 205 -14.97 12.34 9.46
C THR A 205 -13.55 12.50 10.04
N ARG A 206 -13.43 12.93 11.30
CA ARG A 206 -12.14 13.06 11.98
C ARG A 206 -11.41 11.72 12.10
N ASP A 207 -12.09 10.65 12.47
CA ASP A 207 -11.49 9.33 12.64
C ASP A 207 -11.04 8.75 11.29
N ARG A 208 -11.83 8.94 10.23
CA ARG A 208 -11.47 8.56 8.85
C ARG A 208 -10.21 9.28 8.37
N VAL A 209 -10.15 10.60 8.58
CA VAL A 209 -8.97 11.42 8.28
C VAL A 209 -7.75 10.91 9.05
N ALA A 210 -7.89 10.71 10.37
CA ALA A 210 -6.80 10.23 11.22
C ALA A 210 -6.27 8.86 10.80
N LEU A 211 -7.15 7.92 10.41
CA LEU A 211 -6.75 6.59 9.92
C LEU A 211 -6.01 6.66 8.59
N MET A 212 -6.43 7.54 7.67
CA MET A 212 -5.71 7.74 6.40
C MET A 212 -4.35 8.38 6.62
N GLU A 213 -4.26 9.45 7.41
CA GLU A 213 -2.98 10.12 7.70
C GLU A 213 -2.00 9.18 8.41
N TRP A 214 -2.47 8.41 9.40
CA TRP A 214 -1.69 7.40 10.08
C TRP A 214 -1.28 6.26 9.15
N GLY A 215 -2.20 5.76 8.30
CA GLY A 215 -1.92 4.68 7.34
C GLY A 215 -0.85 5.03 6.31
N GLY A 216 -0.67 6.31 5.99
CA GLY A 216 0.37 6.80 5.08
C GLY A 216 1.79 6.57 5.58
N TYR A 217 2.02 6.52 6.91
CA TYR A 217 3.33 6.15 7.48
C TYR A 217 3.67 4.68 7.25
N TYR A 218 2.64 3.84 7.04
CA TYR A 218 2.77 2.39 6.84
C TYR A 218 2.47 1.97 5.39
N LYS A 219 2.65 2.90 4.44
CA LYS A 219 2.62 2.64 2.99
C LYS A 219 1.31 2.02 2.48
N LEU A 220 0.20 2.26 3.18
CA LEU A 220 -1.13 1.99 2.65
C LEU A 220 -1.46 2.97 1.53
N ASN A 221 -2.34 2.57 0.59
CA ASN A 221 -2.68 3.40 -0.57
C ASN A 221 -4.18 3.51 -0.87
N ALA A 222 -5.06 2.92 -0.03
CA ALA A 222 -6.50 2.98 -0.26
C ALA A 222 -7.33 2.93 1.04
N TYR A 223 -8.29 3.85 1.15
CA TYR A 223 -9.41 3.77 2.08
C TYR A 223 -10.71 3.77 1.28
N PHE A 224 -11.50 2.71 1.39
CA PHE A 224 -12.77 2.57 0.70
C PHE A 224 -13.92 3.09 1.55
N TYR A 225 -14.60 4.10 1.03
CA TYR A 225 -15.76 4.70 1.68
C TYR A 225 -17.04 3.96 1.26
N ALA A 226 -17.51 3.07 2.10
CA ALA A 226 -18.75 2.30 1.91
C ALA A 226 -19.58 2.19 3.21
N PRO A 227 -19.72 3.29 4.02
CA PRO A 227 -20.39 3.22 5.31
C PRO A 227 -21.88 2.94 5.13
N LYS A 228 -22.41 2.03 5.94
CA LYS A 228 -23.81 1.58 5.82
C LYS A 228 -24.83 2.65 6.24
N ASP A 229 -24.40 3.73 6.90
CA ASP A 229 -25.23 4.86 7.33
C ASP A 229 -25.27 6.04 6.34
N ASP A 230 -24.49 6.02 5.26
CA ASP A 230 -24.62 7.01 4.19
C ASP A 230 -25.63 6.55 3.13
N PRO A 231 -26.87 7.06 3.16
CA PRO A 231 -27.87 6.65 2.18
C PRO A 231 -27.48 7.04 0.75
N LYS A 232 -26.66 8.09 0.58
CA LYS A 232 -26.24 8.55 -0.75
C LYS A 232 -25.12 7.72 -1.36
N HIS A 233 -24.48 6.87 -0.58
CA HIS A 233 -23.60 5.82 -1.07
C HIS A 233 -24.40 4.62 -1.61
N ASN A 234 -25.55 4.28 -1.00
CA ASN A 234 -26.31 3.07 -1.33
C ASN A 234 -27.80 3.31 -1.62
N SER A 235 -28.68 3.42 -0.62
CA SER A 235 -30.13 3.42 -0.81
C SER A 235 -30.67 4.64 -1.57
N GLN A 236 -30.01 5.78 -1.49
CA GLN A 236 -30.30 7.03 -2.21
C GLN A 236 -29.16 7.41 -3.18
N TRP A 237 -28.49 6.42 -3.74
CA TRP A 237 -27.29 6.62 -4.56
C TRP A 237 -27.50 7.54 -5.77
N ARG A 238 -28.74 7.69 -6.27
CA ARG A 238 -29.08 8.61 -7.36
C ARG A 238 -29.02 10.08 -6.95
N GLU A 239 -29.12 10.38 -5.65
CA GLU A 239 -29.12 11.73 -5.12
C GLU A 239 -27.69 12.27 -5.00
N LYS A 240 -27.49 13.50 -5.43
CA LYS A 240 -26.24 14.22 -5.20
C LYS A 240 -26.13 14.65 -3.74
N TYR A 241 -24.90 14.78 -3.27
CA TYR A 241 -24.62 15.48 -2.02
C TYR A 241 -24.96 16.96 -2.17
N THR A 242 -25.43 17.58 -1.09
CA THR A 242 -25.50 19.04 -0.99
C THR A 242 -24.08 19.63 -0.91
N GLN A 243 -23.92 20.92 -1.16
CA GLN A 243 -22.61 21.55 -1.03
C GLN A 243 -22.04 21.43 0.40
N ALA A 244 -22.90 21.59 1.43
CA ALA A 244 -22.50 21.39 2.82
C ALA A 244 -21.97 19.98 3.09
N GLU A 245 -22.64 18.94 2.58
CA GLU A 245 -22.15 17.55 2.73
C GLU A 245 -20.82 17.32 1.98
N ILE A 246 -20.64 17.95 0.82
CA ILE A 246 -19.35 17.92 0.10
C ILE A 246 -18.25 18.54 0.95
N ASP A 247 -18.51 19.74 1.48
CA ASP A 247 -17.50 20.51 2.22
C ASP A 247 -17.18 19.88 3.60
N GLU A 248 -18.16 19.27 4.26
CA GLU A 248 -18.01 18.72 5.61
C GLU A 248 -17.57 17.25 5.63
N LYS A 249 -17.90 16.45 4.58
CA LYS A 249 -17.65 15.00 4.57
C LYS A 249 -16.68 14.59 3.47
N ILE A 250 -16.98 14.90 2.20
CA ILE A 250 -16.24 14.33 1.07
C ILE A 250 -14.88 14.99 0.88
N LYS A 251 -14.86 16.34 0.85
CA LYS A 251 -13.65 17.11 0.60
C LYS A 251 -12.55 16.87 1.63
N PRO A 252 -12.82 16.88 2.96
CA PRO A 252 -11.79 16.57 3.95
C PRO A 252 -11.19 15.17 3.80
N LEU A 253 -12.01 14.16 3.39
CA LEU A 253 -11.53 12.80 3.16
C LEU A 253 -10.65 12.73 1.89
N ALA A 254 -11.05 13.41 0.81
CA ALA A 254 -10.28 13.47 -0.41
C ALA A 254 -8.91 14.17 -0.18
N GLU A 255 -8.91 15.28 0.55
CA GLU A 255 -7.68 16.01 0.92
C GLU A 255 -6.75 15.16 1.78
N ALA A 256 -7.26 14.53 2.84
CA ALA A 256 -6.47 13.64 3.69
C ALA A 256 -5.91 12.43 2.92
N GLY A 257 -6.73 11.84 2.04
CA GLY A 257 -6.31 10.71 1.20
C GLY A 257 -5.22 11.07 0.19
N ASN A 258 -5.30 12.25 -0.42
CA ASN A 258 -4.25 12.74 -1.33
C ASN A 258 -2.96 13.04 -0.56
N LYS A 259 -3.06 13.76 0.56
CA LYS A 259 -1.92 14.14 1.41
C LYS A 259 -1.15 12.93 1.94
N SER A 260 -1.86 11.89 2.40
CA SER A 260 -1.28 10.69 3.00
C SER A 260 -0.93 9.59 1.99
N LYS A 261 -1.30 9.73 0.72
CA LYS A 261 -1.30 8.70 -0.33
C LYS A 261 -2.22 7.50 -0.03
N VAL A 262 -2.92 7.47 1.11
CA VAL A 262 -4.01 6.52 1.39
C VAL A 262 -5.29 7.06 0.75
N ARG A 263 -5.39 6.91 -0.56
CA ARG A 263 -6.43 7.54 -1.37
C ARG A 263 -7.82 7.22 -0.86
N PHE A 264 -8.63 8.27 -0.77
CA PHE A 264 -10.06 8.15 -0.55
C PHE A 264 -10.71 7.55 -1.79
N VAL A 265 -11.11 6.28 -1.72
CA VAL A 265 -11.82 5.56 -2.78
C VAL A 265 -13.31 5.68 -2.51
N TYR A 266 -14.00 6.49 -3.30
CA TYR A 266 -15.45 6.62 -3.17
C TYR A 266 -16.13 5.42 -3.81
N ALA A 267 -16.75 4.57 -3.01
CA ALA A 267 -17.51 3.43 -3.47
C ALA A 267 -18.99 3.78 -3.60
N LEU A 268 -19.59 3.47 -4.74
CA LEU A 268 -21.02 3.67 -4.99
C LEU A 268 -21.70 2.32 -5.19
N HIS A 269 -22.88 2.15 -4.60
CA HIS A 269 -23.68 0.93 -4.70
C HIS A 269 -24.93 1.16 -5.57
N PRO A 270 -24.84 1.14 -6.92
CA PRO A 270 -25.93 1.50 -7.82
C PRO A 270 -26.96 0.36 -8.02
N PHE A 271 -26.88 -0.70 -7.23
CA PHE A 271 -27.75 -1.87 -7.32
C PHE A 271 -28.74 -1.99 -6.15
N MET A 272 -28.62 -1.10 -5.15
CA MET A 272 -29.60 -0.98 -4.05
C MET A 272 -30.68 0.03 -4.43
N HIS A 273 -31.94 -0.25 -4.13
CA HIS A 273 -33.08 0.65 -4.33
C HIS A 273 -33.06 1.43 -5.66
N ASN A 274 -33.97 1.17 -6.58
CA ASN A 274 -33.93 1.69 -7.95
C ASN A 274 -32.60 1.38 -8.67
N PRO A 275 -32.27 0.10 -8.82
CA PRO A 275 -30.99 -0.29 -9.38
C PRO A 275 -30.83 0.11 -10.85
N ILE A 276 -29.57 0.17 -11.27
CA ILE A 276 -29.24 0.16 -12.70
C ILE A 276 -29.60 -1.21 -13.27
N THR A 277 -30.31 -1.20 -14.40
CA THR A 277 -30.74 -2.40 -15.12
C THR A 277 -30.45 -2.23 -16.60
N LYS A 278 -30.63 -3.27 -17.41
CA LYS A 278 -30.51 -3.16 -18.89
C LYS A 278 -31.50 -2.16 -19.47
N ASP A 279 -32.75 -2.15 -18.95
CA ASP A 279 -33.84 -1.32 -19.50
C ASP A 279 -33.68 0.17 -19.21
N ASN A 280 -33.08 0.53 -18.08
CA ASN A 280 -32.88 1.92 -17.66
C ASN A 280 -31.43 2.40 -17.77
N TYR A 281 -30.56 1.63 -18.43
CA TYR A 281 -29.11 1.79 -18.38
C TYR A 281 -28.65 3.21 -18.74
N ASP A 282 -29.01 3.72 -19.91
CA ASP A 282 -28.45 4.97 -20.43
C ASP A 282 -28.78 6.20 -19.57
N GLU A 283 -30.02 6.25 -19.04
CA GLU A 283 -30.43 7.31 -18.11
C GLU A 283 -29.71 7.16 -16.76
N THR A 284 -29.70 5.94 -16.24
CA THR A 284 -29.13 5.66 -14.93
C THR A 284 -27.61 5.82 -14.92
N PHE A 285 -26.92 5.44 -16.01
CA PHE A 285 -25.49 5.67 -16.14
C PHE A 285 -25.13 7.16 -16.17
N LYS A 286 -25.95 8.03 -16.77
CA LYS A 286 -25.78 9.49 -16.69
C LYS A 286 -25.86 10.01 -15.26
N ILE A 287 -26.82 9.49 -14.48
CA ILE A 287 -26.97 9.84 -13.06
C ILE A 287 -25.73 9.40 -12.27
N MET A 288 -25.26 8.17 -12.50
CA MET A 288 -24.08 7.61 -11.86
C MET A 288 -22.82 8.45 -12.17
N LYS A 289 -22.58 8.77 -13.45
CA LYS A 289 -21.48 9.65 -13.84
C LYS A 289 -21.54 11.01 -13.17
N ALA A 290 -22.72 11.63 -13.12
CA ALA A 290 -22.89 12.93 -12.46
C ALA A 290 -22.63 12.87 -10.96
N LYS A 291 -22.91 11.74 -10.30
CA LYS A 291 -22.57 11.49 -8.89
C LYS A 291 -21.08 11.34 -8.69
N PHE A 292 -20.42 10.50 -9.48
CA PHE A 292 -18.98 10.32 -9.41
C PHE A 292 -18.23 11.62 -9.74
N LEU A 293 -18.67 12.36 -10.75
CA LEU A 293 -18.06 13.64 -11.11
C LEU A 293 -18.11 14.63 -9.93
N GLN A 294 -19.21 14.69 -9.20
CA GLN A 294 -19.32 15.54 -8.02
C GLN A 294 -18.24 15.27 -6.96
N VAL A 295 -17.96 14.00 -6.69
CA VAL A 295 -16.91 13.64 -5.71
C VAL A 295 -15.50 13.76 -6.29
N ILE A 296 -15.33 13.55 -7.61
CA ILE A 296 -14.05 13.80 -8.31
C ILE A 296 -13.72 15.29 -8.31
N ASP A 297 -14.71 16.15 -8.56
CA ASP A 297 -14.56 17.62 -8.48
C ASP A 297 -14.18 18.06 -7.05
N ALA A 298 -14.64 17.34 -6.03
CA ALA A 298 -14.27 17.55 -4.63
C ALA A 298 -12.88 17.00 -4.24
N GLY A 299 -12.14 16.40 -5.17
CA GLY A 299 -10.76 15.93 -4.94
C GLY A 299 -10.59 14.41 -4.87
N THR A 300 -11.65 13.60 -4.95
CA THR A 300 -11.53 12.13 -5.04
C THR A 300 -10.73 11.72 -6.28
N ARG A 301 -9.80 10.77 -6.13
CA ARG A 301 -8.91 10.34 -7.22
C ARG A 301 -9.01 8.86 -7.57
N GLN A 302 -9.91 8.13 -6.90
CA GLN A 302 -10.25 6.75 -7.24
C GLN A 302 -11.70 6.46 -6.86
N ILE A 303 -12.37 5.60 -7.66
CA ILE A 303 -13.76 5.19 -7.43
C ILE A 303 -13.90 3.67 -7.44
N ALA A 304 -14.98 3.19 -6.83
CA ALA A 304 -15.36 1.79 -6.82
C ALA A 304 -16.88 1.64 -7.09
N ILE A 305 -17.29 0.50 -7.63
CA ILE A 305 -18.68 0.12 -7.83
C ILE A 305 -18.95 -1.14 -7.03
N LEU A 306 -19.96 -1.10 -6.17
CA LEU A 306 -20.33 -2.23 -5.32
C LEU A 306 -21.71 -2.78 -5.71
N ALA A 307 -21.84 -4.10 -5.65
CA ALA A 307 -23.07 -4.85 -5.82
C ALA A 307 -23.26 -5.91 -4.73
N ASP A 308 -22.45 -5.88 -3.66
CA ASP A 308 -22.59 -6.74 -2.51
C ASP A 308 -24.00 -6.58 -1.89
N ASP A 309 -24.55 -7.69 -1.39
CA ASP A 309 -25.90 -7.76 -0.79
C ASP A 309 -27.05 -7.29 -1.70
N ALA A 310 -26.80 -6.95 -2.96
CA ALA A 310 -27.86 -6.70 -3.93
C ALA A 310 -28.56 -8.03 -4.28
N GLY A 311 -29.89 -8.10 -4.14
CA GLY A 311 -30.64 -9.26 -4.60
C GLY A 311 -30.43 -9.52 -6.09
N TYR A 312 -30.42 -10.78 -6.50
CA TYR A 312 -30.37 -11.15 -7.92
C TYR A 312 -31.59 -10.59 -8.63
N GLN A 313 -31.37 -9.61 -9.50
CA GLN A 313 -32.44 -9.00 -10.31
C GLN A 313 -32.58 -9.74 -11.64
N LEU A 314 -33.14 -10.92 -11.57
CA LEU A 314 -33.30 -11.80 -12.72
C LEU A 314 -34.75 -11.87 -13.17
N GLY A 315 -34.94 -11.85 -14.47
CA GLY A 315 -36.17 -12.26 -15.09
C GLY A 315 -36.41 -13.77 -14.86
N PRO A 316 -37.68 -14.21 -14.82
CA PRO A 316 -38.02 -15.59 -14.46
C PRO A 316 -37.49 -16.68 -15.38
N ASN A 317 -36.84 -16.35 -16.50
CA ASN A 317 -36.30 -17.29 -17.49
C ASN A 317 -34.83 -17.05 -17.88
N GLU A 318 -34.09 -16.21 -17.15
CA GLU A 318 -32.68 -15.94 -17.46
C GLU A 318 -31.76 -16.62 -16.44
N SER A 319 -30.67 -17.24 -16.92
CA SER A 319 -29.65 -17.72 -16.02
C SER A 319 -28.94 -16.53 -15.36
N ALA A 320 -28.73 -16.62 -14.06
CA ALA A 320 -28.13 -15.58 -13.22
C ALA A 320 -26.86 -15.00 -13.85
N ASP A 321 -25.95 -15.87 -14.28
CA ASP A 321 -24.60 -15.50 -14.76
C ASP A 321 -24.62 -14.63 -15.99
N LYS A 322 -25.43 -14.97 -17.00
CA LYS A 322 -25.37 -14.30 -18.30
C LYS A 322 -25.94 -12.89 -18.25
N HIS A 323 -27.04 -12.70 -17.55
CA HIS A 323 -27.73 -11.39 -17.47
C HIS A 323 -26.92 -10.39 -16.63
N THR A 324 -26.46 -10.80 -15.48
CA THR A 324 -25.70 -9.95 -14.56
C THR A 324 -24.31 -9.66 -15.12
N GLY A 325 -23.63 -10.65 -15.68
CA GLY A 325 -22.30 -10.48 -16.28
C GLY A 325 -22.29 -9.52 -17.48
N GLU A 326 -23.31 -9.54 -18.35
CA GLU A 326 -23.41 -8.59 -19.46
C GLU A 326 -23.65 -7.16 -18.98
N LEU A 327 -24.52 -6.95 -17.97
CA LEU A 327 -24.77 -5.64 -17.38
C LEU A 327 -23.53 -5.10 -16.71
N TYR A 328 -22.89 -5.91 -15.87
CA TYR A 328 -21.66 -5.52 -15.18
C TYR A 328 -20.54 -5.19 -16.15
N LYS A 329 -20.32 -6.04 -17.17
CA LYS A 329 -19.30 -5.77 -18.17
C LYS A 329 -19.53 -4.44 -18.88
N ARG A 330 -20.75 -4.17 -19.36
CA ARG A 330 -21.09 -2.89 -20.01
C ARG A 330 -20.81 -1.72 -19.06
N LEU A 331 -21.26 -1.81 -17.81
CA LEU A 331 -21.07 -0.77 -16.80
C LEU A 331 -19.59 -0.48 -16.51
N LEU A 332 -18.79 -1.52 -16.40
CA LEU A 332 -17.35 -1.41 -16.10
C LEU A 332 -16.57 -0.87 -17.31
N ASP A 333 -16.88 -1.33 -18.52
CA ASP A 333 -16.26 -0.84 -19.75
C ASP A 333 -16.58 0.65 -19.98
N ASP A 334 -17.86 1.03 -19.89
CA ASP A 334 -18.31 2.41 -20.07
C ASP A 334 -17.74 3.35 -18.98
N THR A 335 -17.66 2.87 -17.73
CA THR A 335 -17.06 3.63 -16.62
C THR A 335 -15.56 3.81 -16.84
N THR A 336 -14.85 2.77 -17.25
CA THR A 336 -13.42 2.83 -17.56
C THR A 336 -13.13 3.81 -18.71
N ALA A 337 -13.91 3.74 -19.78
CA ALA A 337 -13.76 4.65 -20.91
C ALA A 337 -13.94 6.10 -20.48
N TRP A 338 -14.97 6.38 -19.68
CA TRP A 338 -15.24 7.71 -19.15
C TRP A 338 -14.13 8.21 -18.20
N LEU A 339 -13.58 7.35 -17.33
CA LEU A 339 -12.46 7.73 -16.45
C LEU A 339 -11.23 8.13 -17.27
N ARG A 340 -10.93 7.42 -18.35
CA ARG A 340 -9.82 7.76 -19.25
C ARG A 340 -10.04 9.07 -20.00
N GLU A 341 -11.28 9.40 -20.34
CA GLU A 341 -11.63 10.73 -20.89
C GLU A 341 -11.30 11.82 -19.85
N LEU A 342 -11.71 11.63 -18.59
CA LEU A 342 -11.44 12.59 -17.52
C LEU A 342 -9.94 12.75 -17.21
N GLN A 343 -9.16 11.67 -17.25
CA GLN A 343 -7.71 11.73 -17.07
C GLN A 343 -7.02 12.63 -18.10
N ASN A 344 -7.57 12.71 -19.31
CA ASN A 344 -7.03 13.52 -20.41
C ASN A 344 -7.63 14.93 -20.47
N GLU A 345 -8.62 15.25 -19.63
CA GLU A 345 -9.24 16.58 -19.60
C GLU A 345 -8.25 17.62 -19.06
N LYS A 346 -8.13 18.73 -19.75
CA LYS A 346 -7.19 19.80 -19.43
C LYS A 346 -7.89 21.11 -19.11
N ASN A 347 -7.29 21.86 -18.23
CA ASN A 347 -7.60 23.25 -17.95
C ASN A 347 -7.17 24.16 -19.13
N PRO A 348 -7.67 25.40 -19.20
CA PRO A 348 -7.26 26.36 -20.25
C PRO A 348 -5.76 26.66 -20.29
N ASP A 349 -5.04 26.48 -19.20
CA ASP A 349 -3.58 26.64 -19.07
C ASP A 349 -2.78 25.41 -19.54
N GLY A 350 -3.47 24.33 -19.96
CA GLY A 350 -2.86 23.10 -20.43
C GLY A 350 -2.54 22.07 -19.33
N THR A 351 -2.75 22.38 -18.05
CA THR A 351 -2.61 21.42 -16.93
C THR A 351 -3.75 20.41 -16.95
N PHE A 352 -3.51 19.21 -16.39
CA PHE A 352 -4.57 18.21 -16.24
C PHE A 352 -5.59 18.71 -15.20
N LYS A 353 -6.88 18.59 -15.52
CA LYS A 353 -7.97 19.01 -14.63
C LYS A 353 -8.09 18.12 -13.40
N TYR A 354 -7.83 16.83 -13.55
CA TYR A 354 -7.92 15.84 -12.48
C TYR A 354 -6.58 15.10 -12.30
N PRO A 355 -5.52 15.80 -11.86
CA PRO A 355 -4.21 15.18 -11.70
C PRO A 355 -4.29 14.03 -10.68
N GLY A 356 -3.63 12.92 -11.00
CA GLY A 356 -3.61 11.73 -10.12
C GLY A 356 -4.91 10.89 -10.13
N LEU A 357 -5.94 11.23 -10.94
CA LEU A 357 -7.12 10.39 -11.11
C LEU A 357 -6.69 9.02 -11.66
N LYS A 358 -7.13 7.95 -11.00
CA LYS A 358 -6.84 6.56 -11.42
C LYS A 358 -7.94 6.05 -12.34
N ASP A 359 -7.58 5.33 -13.39
CA ASP A 359 -8.53 4.54 -14.18
C ASP A 359 -8.72 3.12 -13.61
N THR A 360 -7.96 2.76 -12.58
CA THR A 360 -8.15 1.52 -11.83
C THR A 360 -9.52 1.53 -11.16
N LEU A 361 -10.41 0.69 -11.68
CA LEU A 361 -11.79 0.56 -11.21
C LEU A 361 -11.92 -0.70 -10.35
N ILE A 362 -12.35 -0.52 -9.11
CA ILE A 362 -12.60 -1.63 -8.19
C ILE A 362 -14.08 -1.99 -8.25
N PHE A 363 -14.37 -3.27 -8.42
CA PHE A 363 -15.72 -3.78 -8.56
C PHE A 363 -16.00 -4.93 -7.59
N CYS A 364 -17.06 -4.81 -6.80
CA CYS A 364 -17.60 -5.90 -6.00
C CYS A 364 -18.84 -6.49 -6.68
N PRO A 365 -18.81 -7.73 -7.17
CA PRO A 365 -19.97 -8.38 -7.75
C PRO A 365 -20.96 -8.80 -6.66
N VAL A 366 -22.19 -9.13 -7.07
CA VAL A 366 -23.21 -9.69 -6.15
C VAL A 366 -22.76 -11.04 -5.59
N ASP A 367 -22.07 -11.85 -6.38
CA ASP A 367 -21.43 -13.11 -5.92
C ASP A 367 -19.99 -12.89 -5.43
N TYR A 368 -19.86 -12.01 -4.45
CA TYR A 368 -18.57 -11.71 -3.82
C TYR A 368 -17.99 -12.86 -2.98
N MET A 369 -18.79 -13.90 -2.71
CA MET A 369 -18.39 -15.11 -1.99
C MET A 369 -18.01 -16.27 -2.91
N GLY A 370 -18.17 -16.11 -4.22
CA GLY A 370 -17.90 -17.16 -5.21
C GLY A 370 -16.40 -17.46 -5.38
N HIS A 371 -16.11 -18.40 -6.25
CA HIS A 371 -14.75 -18.83 -6.57
C HIS A 371 -14.25 -18.30 -7.92
N GLY A 372 -14.81 -17.17 -8.38
CA GLY A 372 -14.49 -16.54 -9.64
C GLY A 372 -15.36 -17.02 -10.81
N GLU A 373 -15.83 -16.06 -11.60
CA GLU A 373 -16.66 -16.32 -12.78
C GLU A 373 -15.88 -16.17 -14.08
N SER A 374 -16.19 -17.01 -15.07
CA SER A 374 -15.42 -17.07 -16.32
C SER A 374 -15.47 -15.79 -17.14
N TRP A 375 -16.48 -14.95 -16.98
CA TRP A 375 -16.60 -13.69 -17.72
C TRP A 375 -15.63 -12.60 -17.20
N TYR A 376 -15.06 -12.73 -16.00
CA TYR A 376 -14.08 -11.75 -15.49
C TYR A 376 -12.85 -11.62 -16.38
N ARG A 377 -12.46 -12.68 -17.12
CA ARG A 377 -11.37 -12.62 -18.12
C ARG A 377 -11.62 -11.69 -19.29
N THR A 378 -12.87 -11.24 -19.47
CA THR A 378 -13.25 -10.31 -20.55
C THR A 378 -13.20 -8.85 -20.11
N LEU A 379 -12.90 -8.58 -18.83
CA LEU A 379 -12.76 -7.24 -18.27
C LEU A 379 -11.40 -6.63 -18.64
N GLY A 380 -11.34 -5.30 -18.67
CA GLY A 380 -10.08 -4.57 -18.82
C GLY A 380 -9.10 -4.85 -17.69
N GLU A 381 -7.80 -4.80 -17.96
CA GLU A 381 -6.74 -5.05 -16.98
C GLU A 381 -6.78 -4.10 -15.78
N ASN A 382 -7.34 -2.90 -15.98
CA ASN A 382 -7.55 -1.90 -14.94
C ASN A 382 -8.72 -2.21 -14.00
N VAL A 383 -9.57 -3.18 -14.31
CA VAL A 383 -10.68 -3.61 -13.43
C VAL A 383 -10.19 -4.67 -12.47
N GLN A 384 -10.41 -4.43 -11.18
CA GLN A 384 -10.07 -5.37 -10.11
C GLN A 384 -11.36 -5.86 -9.45
N VAL A 385 -11.54 -7.18 -9.40
CA VAL A 385 -12.78 -7.79 -8.92
C VAL A 385 -12.62 -8.25 -7.48
N ILE A 386 -13.49 -7.72 -6.60
CA ILE A 386 -13.53 -8.04 -5.17
C ILE A 386 -14.05 -9.46 -4.93
N ASN A 387 -13.46 -10.13 -3.94
CA ASN A 387 -13.95 -11.37 -3.34
C ASN A 387 -13.60 -11.45 -1.85
N THR A 388 -14.43 -12.15 -1.06
CA THR A 388 -14.26 -12.29 0.39
C THR A 388 -13.63 -13.64 0.81
N GLY A 389 -13.06 -14.40 -0.13
CA GLY A 389 -12.37 -15.65 0.17
C GLY A 389 -13.28 -16.89 0.19
N GLY A 390 -14.28 -16.96 -0.70
CA GLY A 390 -15.17 -18.11 -0.86
C GLY A 390 -16.32 -18.19 0.15
N ARG A 391 -16.43 -17.25 1.06
CA ARG A 391 -17.49 -17.08 2.06
C ARG A 391 -17.42 -15.67 2.65
N VAL A 392 -18.46 -15.20 3.35
CA VAL A 392 -18.48 -13.84 3.96
C VAL A 392 -17.24 -13.59 4.83
N TRP A 393 -16.89 -14.55 5.68
CA TRP A 393 -15.74 -14.50 6.59
C TRP A 393 -14.63 -15.43 6.07
N GLY A 394 -14.17 -15.15 4.86
CA GLY A 394 -13.16 -15.95 4.18
C GLY A 394 -11.74 -15.60 4.56
N LYS A 395 -10.82 -16.49 4.19
CA LYS A 395 -9.38 -16.35 4.37
C LYS A 395 -8.71 -16.08 3.03
N ILE A 396 -7.66 -15.29 3.04
CA ILE A 396 -6.73 -15.21 1.91
C ILE A 396 -5.69 -16.31 2.08
N ASP A 397 -5.58 -17.21 1.12
CA ASP A 397 -4.50 -18.20 1.01
C ASP A 397 -4.22 -18.55 -0.46
N ASN A 398 -3.12 -19.25 -0.68
CA ASN A 398 -2.71 -19.68 -2.02
C ASN A 398 -3.77 -20.58 -2.70
N ALA A 399 -4.44 -21.45 -1.94
CA ALA A 399 -5.43 -22.37 -2.50
C ALA A 399 -6.64 -21.61 -3.06
N PHE A 400 -7.17 -20.65 -2.32
CA PHE A 400 -8.27 -19.80 -2.78
C PHE A 400 -7.86 -18.96 -3.98
N ALA A 401 -6.74 -18.22 -3.89
CA ALA A 401 -6.26 -17.33 -4.94
C ALA A 401 -6.02 -18.08 -6.26
N THR A 402 -5.44 -19.28 -6.19
CA THR A 402 -5.21 -20.16 -7.33
C THR A 402 -6.52 -20.63 -7.95
N THR A 403 -7.48 -21.09 -7.13
CA THR A 403 -8.79 -21.55 -7.60
C THR A 403 -9.55 -20.40 -8.29
N PHE A 404 -9.59 -19.23 -7.67
CA PHE A 404 -10.24 -18.04 -8.24
C PHE A 404 -9.64 -17.67 -9.60
N LYS A 405 -8.31 -17.60 -9.68
CA LYS A 405 -7.60 -17.28 -10.94
C LYS A 405 -7.84 -18.32 -12.03
N ASN A 406 -7.87 -19.61 -11.69
CA ASN A 406 -8.14 -20.67 -12.66
C ASN A 406 -9.55 -20.56 -13.25
N ASN A 407 -10.55 -20.23 -12.44
CA ASN A 407 -11.93 -20.09 -12.86
C ASN A 407 -12.16 -18.80 -13.67
N SER A 408 -11.65 -17.68 -13.17
CA SER A 408 -11.93 -16.35 -13.70
C SER A 408 -10.93 -15.82 -14.72
N GLY A 409 -9.70 -16.34 -14.73
CA GLY A 409 -8.59 -15.83 -15.54
C GLY A 409 -7.90 -14.59 -14.97
N VAL A 410 -8.35 -14.05 -13.83
CA VAL A 410 -7.79 -12.85 -13.18
C VAL A 410 -7.47 -13.14 -11.70
N ALA A 411 -6.47 -12.47 -11.15
CA ALA A 411 -6.20 -12.54 -9.72
C ALA A 411 -7.26 -11.73 -8.94
N PRO A 412 -7.74 -12.22 -7.78
CA PRO A 412 -8.77 -11.52 -7.01
C PRO A 412 -8.25 -10.25 -6.34
N PHE A 413 -9.16 -9.31 -6.09
CA PHE A 413 -9.01 -8.27 -5.09
C PHE A 413 -9.73 -8.76 -3.82
N MET A 414 -9.02 -8.83 -2.68
CA MET A 414 -9.56 -9.42 -1.47
C MET A 414 -10.15 -8.35 -0.55
N TRP A 415 -11.43 -8.49 -0.23
CA TRP A 415 -12.09 -7.79 0.88
C TRP A 415 -12.26 -8.78 2.03
N ILE A 416 -11.51 -8.60 3.08
CA ILE A 416 -11.50 -9.52 4.22
C ILE A 416 -12.26 -8.93 5.39
N ASN A 417 -13.33 -9.61 5.81
CA ASN A 417 -14.14 -9.21 6.95
C ASN A 417 -13.43 -9.55 8.27
N TRP A 418 -12.32 -8.88 8.50
CA TRP A 418 -11.47 -8.97 9.69
C TRP A 418 -10.80 -7.61 9.94
N PRO A 419 -10.72 -7.15 11.18
CA PRO A 419 -11.35 -7.65 12.42
C PRO A 419 -12.80 -7.15 12.63
N CYS A 420 -13.62 -7.21 11.61
CA CYS A 420 -15.00 -6.69 11.57
C CYS A 420 -15.83 -7.14 12.78
N SER A 421 -16.60 -6.22 13.33
CA SER A 421 -17.41 -6.43 14.55
C SER A 421 -18.91 -6.58 14.28
N ASP A 422 -19.32 -6.92 13.06
CA ASP A 422 -20.75 -7.00 12.67
C ASP A 422 -21.58 -7.92 13.56
N ASN A 423 -21.01 -9.07 13.93
CA ASN A 423 -21.71 -10.09 14.72
C ASN A 423 -21.59 -9.88 16.24
N ASP A 424 -20.60 -9.09 16.68
CA ASP A 424 -20.35 -8.80 18.10
C ASP A 424 -19.82 -7.37 18.25
N LYS A 425 -20.74 -6.40 18.24
CA LYS A 425 -20.42 -4.97 18.24
C LYS A 425 -19.87 -4.47 19.58
N ASP A 426 -20.10 -5.23 20.65
CA ASP A 426 -19.68 -4.90 22.01
C ASP A 426 -18.28 -5.46 22.34
N ALA A 427 -17.69 -6.27 21.45
CA ALA A 427 -16.38 -6.85 21.61
C ALA A 427 -15.30 -6.14 20.75
N LEU A 428 -14.06 -6.21 21.21
CA LEU A 428 -12.88 -5.86 20.42
C LEU A 428 -12.21 -7.15 19.93
N HIS A 429 -11.90 -7.18 18.65
CA HIS A 429 -11.25 -8.30 17.99
C HIS A 429 -9.78 -7.94 17.70
N MET A 430 -8.89 -8.24 18.66
CA MET A 430 -7.49 -7.83 18.64
C MET A 430 -6.53 -8.94 18.20
N GLY A 431 -7.05 -10.01 17.59
CA GLY A 431 -6.26 -11.14 17.09
C GLY A 431 -6.91 -11.78 15.88
N GLY A 432 -6.59 -13.04 15.60
CA GLY A 432 -7.21 -13.80 14.50
C GLY A 432 -6.56 -13.59 13.13
N HIS A 433 -5.48 -12.81 13.02
CA HIS A 433 -4.77 -12.53 11.77
C HIS A 433 -4.42 -13.82 10.99
N ASN A 434 -3.87 -14.84 11.64
CA ASN A 434 -3.53 -16.13 11.02
C ASN A 434 -4.76 -16.91 10.49
N ASN A 435 -5.96 -16.56 10.94
CA ASN A 435 -7.20 -17.17 10.45
C ASN A 435 -7.68 -16.52 9.16
N PHE A 436 -7.24 -15.29 8.85
CA PHE A 436 -7.70 -14.49 7.72
C PHE A 436 -6.61 -14.15 6.71
N LEU A 437 -5.38 -13.90 7.16
CA LEU A 437 -4.22 -13.60 6.31
C LEU A 437 -3.29 -14.82 6.29
N GLY A 438 -3.22 -15.49 5.15
CA GLY A 438 -2.41 -16.71 4.98
C GLY A 438 -0.93 -16.40 4.76
N SER A 439 -0.06 -17.25 5.30
CA SER A 439 1.40 -17.14 5.14
C SER A 439 1.97 -17.93 3.95
N ASP A 440 1.14 -18.30 2.98
CA ASP A 440 1.51 -19.14 1.83
C ASP A 440 1.29 -18.45 0.48
N LEU A 441 0.89 -17.17 0.48
CA LEU A 441 0.72 -16.36 -0.72
C LEU A 441 2.05 -15.98 -1.36
N LYS A 442 2.01 -15.76 -2.65
CA LYS A 442 3.15 -15.26 -3.44
C LYS A 442 2.78 -13.99 -4.19
N PRO A 443 3.74 -13.12 -4.50
CA PRO A 443 3.51 -11.93 -5.31
C PRO A 443 2.73 -12.23 -6.59
N GLY A 444 1.77 -11.38 -6.94
CA GLY A 444 0.92 -11.52 -8.14
C GLY A 444 -0.25 -12.50 -8.03
N GLN A 445 -0.46 -13.16 -6.89
CA GLN A 445 -1.62 -14.02 -6.67
C GLN A 445 -2.89 -13.25 -6.30
N VAL A 446 -2.75 -12.06 -5.74
CA VAL A 446 -3.85 -11.13 -5.46
C VAL A 446 -3.54 -9.74 -6.02
N LYS A 447 -4.55 -9.01 -6.47
CA LYS A 447 -4.40 -7.63 -6.98
C LYS A 447 -4.47 -6.59 -5.87
N GLY A 448 -5.27 -6.85 -4.86
CA GLY A 448 -5.46 -5.95 -3.73
C GLY A 448 -5.91 -6.70 -2.49
N VAL A 449 -5.69 -6.09 -1.34
CA VAL A 449 -6.21 -6.54 -0.06
C VAL A 449 -6.68 -5.35 0.74
N VAL A 450 -7.94 -5.36 1.11
CA VAL A 450 -8.51 -4.46 2.10
C VAL A 450 -9.18 -5.26 3.19
N ILE A 451 -8.97 -4.86 4.42
CA ILE A 451 -9.72 -5.42 5.55
C ILE A 451 -10.94 -4.57 5.84
N ASN A 452 -12.00 -5.19 6.34
CA ASN A 452 -13.16 -4.53 6.90
C ASN A 452 -12.99 -4.51 8.43
N PRO A 453 -12.68 -3.35 9.03
CA PRO A 453 -12.30 -3.28 10.44
C PRO A 453 -13.51 -3.24 11.38
N MET A 454 -13.23 -2.97 12.68
CA MET A 454 -14.26 -2.76 13.69
C MET A 454 -14.88 -1.35 13.59
N GLN A 455 -16.08 -1.18 14.15
CA GLN A 455 -16.66 0.16 14.35
C GLN A 455 -15.83 1.07 15.27
N GLN A 456 -14.93 0.50 16.07
CA GLN A 456 -13.99 1.24 16.90
C GLN A 456 -12.71 1.55 16.09
N SER A 457 -12.52 2.80 15.70
CA SER A 457 -11.45 3.25 14.81
C SER A 457 -10.05 3.00 15.38
N GLU A 458 -9.80 3.40 16.63
CA GLU A 458 -8.47 3.30 17.23
C GLU A 458 -8.01 1.83 17.43
N PRO A 459 -8.81 0.91 18.01
CA PRO A 459 -8.43 -0.50 18.08
C PRO A 459 -8.27 -1.16 16.71
N SER A 460 -8.96 -0.67 15.68
CA SER A 460 -8.85 -1.16 14.30
C SER A 460 -7.46 -0.93 13.70
N LYS A 461 -6.69 0.04 14.19
CA LYS A 461 -5.31 0.29 13.77
C LYS A 461 -4.44 -0.95 13.86
N GLN A 462 -4.67 -1.83 14.84
CA GLN A 462 -3.92 -3.07 14.98
C GLN A 462 -4.07 -3.96 13.73
N GLY A 463 -5.30 -4.24 13.30
CA GLY A 463 -5.55 -5.03 12.08
C GLY A 463 -5.08 -4.30 10.81
N ILE A 464 -5.25 -2.97 10.75
CA ILE A 464 -4.81 -2.14 9.62
C ILE A 464 -3.27 -2.17 9.50
N PHE A 465 -2.53 -2.08 10.62
CA PHE A 465 -1.08 -2.19 10.64
C PHE A 465 -0.59 -3.56 10.13
N MET A 466 -1.22 -4.63 10.60
CA MET A 466 -0.90 -5.98 10.14
C MET A 466 -1.16 -6.16 8.65
N THR A 467 -2.24 -5.56 8.14
CA THR A 467 -2.55 -5.58 6.70
C THR A 467 -1.52 -4.79 5.89
N ALA A 468 -1.04 -3.68 6.42
CA ALA A 468 0.02 -2.89 5.78
C ALA A 468 1.30 -3.73 5.62
N ASP A 469 1.75 -4.40 6.67
CA ASP A 469 2.91 -5.27 6.62
C ASP A 469 2.71 -6.47 5.70
N PHE A 470 1.59 -7.18 5.86
CA PHE A 470 1.23 -8.33 5.03
C PHE A 470 1.20 -8.02 3.53
N THR A 471 0.70 -6.86 3.15
CA THR A 471 0.52 -6.50 1.73
C THR A 471 1.76 -5.87 1.10
N TRP A 472 2.63 -5.33 1.92
CA TRP A 472 3.91 -4.80 1.46
C TRP A 472 4.92 -5.91 1.20
N ASN A 473 5.06 -6.81 2.17
CA ASN A 473 5.97 -7.97 2.09
C ASN A 473 5.20 -9.21 2.58
N LEU A 474 4.73 -10.03 1.66
CA LEU A 474 3.87 -11.18 1.97
C LEU A 474 4.52 -12.13 2.98
N TRP A 475 3.77 -12.47 4.02
CA TRP A 475 4.30 -13.29 5.11
C TRP A 475 4.67 -14.70 4.64
N GLY A 476 5.90 -15.11 4.95
CA GLY A 476 6.39 -16.44 4.68
C GLY A 476 6.15 -17.44 5.83
N SER A 477 5.72 -16.95 7.00
CA SER A 477 5.45 -17.79 8.18
C SER A 477 4.45 -17.16 9.14
N THR A 478 3.86 -17.99 9.99
CA THR A 478 2.97 -17.55 11.08
C THR A 478 3.76 -16.88 12.21
N GLU A 479 5.02 -17.26 12.42
CA GLU A 479 5.92 -16.68 13.41
C GLU A 479 6.19 -15.20 13.10
N HIS A 480 6.41 -14.88 11.82
CA HIS A 480 6.57 -13.48 11.41
C HIS A 480 5.27 -12.69 11.64
N ALA A 481 4.13 -13.23 11.28
CA ALA A 481 2.83 -12.61 11.54
C ALA A 481 2.62 -12.31 13.03
N ASP A 482 2.96 -13.26 13.91
CA ASP A 482 2.86 -13.08 15.36
C ASP A 482 3.84 -12.01 15.89
N GLN A 483 5.06 -11.92 15.33
CA GLN A 483 6.02 -10.85 15.65
C GLN A 483 5.50 -9.47 15.23
N VAL A 484 4.89 -9.35 14.05
CA VAL A 484 4.25 -8.11 13.60
C VAL A 484 3.09 -7.74 14.53
N TRP A 485 2.29 -8.73 14.98
CA TRP A 485 1.23 -8.49 15.96
C TRP A 485 1.79 -7.93 17.27
N GLU A 486 2.84 -8.53 17.82
CA GLU A 486 3.48 -8.04 19.06
C GLU A 486 4.00 -6.60 18.93
N LYS A 487 4.57 -6.26 17.77
CA LYS A 487 5.15 -4.93 17.51
C LYS A 487 4.10 -3.86 17.21
N SER A 488 2.93 -4.23 16.68
CA SER A 488 1.91 -3.27 16.22
C SER A 488 1.48 -2.27 17.30
N PHE A 489 1.46 -2.68 18.56
CA PHE A 489 0.95 -1.87 19.68
C PHE A 489 1.77 -0.61 19.96
N SER A 490 3.06 -0.62 19.67
CA SER A 490 3.91 0.57 19.78
C SER A 490 3.59 1.63 18.75
N TYR A 491 3.01 1.23 17.59
CA TYR A 491 2.72 2.13 16.49
C TYR A 491 1.30 2.68 16.48
N ILE A 492 0.40 2.15 17.33
CA ILE A 492 -1.00 2.55 17.37
C ILE A 492 -1.17 3.95 17.96
N ASP A 493 -0.45 4.26 19.03
CA ASP A 493 -0.63 5.48 19.81
C ASP A 493 0.30 6.63 19.39
N HIS A 494 1.48 6.35 18.80
CA HIS A 494 2.49 7.39 18.57
C HIS A 494 3.40 7.21 17.32
N ASN A 495 3.03 6.39 16.35
CA ASN A 495 3.78 6.20 15.10
C ASN A 495 5.28 5.84 15.28
N SER A 496 5.65 5.19 16.36
CA SER A 496 7.05 4.93 16.69
C SER A 496 7.23 3.52 17.23
N GLY A 497 8.35 2.88 16.91
CA GLY A 497 8.72 1.59 17.48
C GLY A 497 9.08 1.61 18.97
N LYS A 498 9.07 2.79 19.59
CA LYS A 498 9.36 2.93 21.02
C LYS A 498 8.20 2.42 21.87
N GLU A 499 8.46 1.40 22.68
CA GLU A 499 7.47 0.89 23.61
C GLU A 499 7.22 1.89 24.75
N THR A 500 5.94 2.09 25.08
CA THR A 500 5.48 2.89 26.22
C THR A 500 4.73 2.01 27.22
N GLU A 501 4.48 2.51 28.42
CA GLU A 501 3.63 1.82 29.39
C GLU A 501 2.22 1.58 28.80
N GLY A 502 1.71 2.56 28.05
CA GLY A 502 0.41 2.46 27.37
C GLY A 502 0.40 1.39 26.29
N SER A 503 1.41 1.32 25.42
CA SER A 503 1.52 0.30 24.38
C SER A 503 1.65 -1.11 24.96
N ASN A 504 2.42 -1.26 26.04
CA ASN A 504 2.57 -2.54 26.74
C ASN A 504 1.27 -2.99 27.41
N ALA A 505 0.56 -2.07 28.10
CA ALA A 505 -0.73 -2.36 28.69
C ALA A 505 -1.79 -2.74 27.64
N LEU A 506 -1.81 -2.03 26.49
CA LEU A 506 -2.71 -2.34 25.38
C LEU A 506 -2.39 -3.72 24.79
N ARG A 507 -1.13 -4.07 24.62
CA ARG A 507 -0.70 -5.40 24.14
C ARG A 507 -1.17 -6.51 25.08
N GLU A 508 -0.94 -6.36 26.39
CA GLU A 508 -1.39 -7.32 27.40
C GLU A 508 -2.91 -7.49 27.37
N LEU A 509 -3.66 -6.38 27.41
CA LEU A 509 -5.12 -6.40 27.32
C LEU A 509 -5.59 -7.09 26.03
N SER A 510 -4.97 -6.76 24.89
CA SER A 510 -5.30 -7.33 23.59
C SER A 510 -5.04 -8.84 23.52
N GLY A 511 -4.07 -9.34 24.30
CA GLY A 511 -3.82 -10.76 24.48
C GLY A 511 -5.05 -11.55 24.97
N HIS A 512 -5.91 -10.91 25.79
CA HIS A 512 -7.16 -11.48 26.26
C HIS A 512 -8.32 -11.34 25.22
N MET A 513 -8.16 -10.50 24.21
CA MET A 513 -9.16 -10.22 23.18
C MET A 513 -8.77 -10.82 21.80
N LYS A 514 -7.91 -11.85 21.78
CA LYS A 514 -7.45 -12.50 20.53
C LYS A 514 -8.51 -13.34 19.84
N ARG A 515 -9.57 -13.70 20.51
CA ARG A 515 -10.65 -14.51 19.91
C ARG A 515 -11.45 -13.67 18.94
N MET A 516 -11.67 -14.22 17.77
CA MET A 516 -12.65 -13.76 16.81
C MET A 516 -13.52 -14.96 16.43
N TYR A 517 -14.81 -14.91 16.81
CA TYR A 517 -15.89 -15.88 16.60
C TYR A 517 -15.59 -17.35 16.95
#